data_7300733601c6e8b1e4040aadffa1bd0d
#
_entry.id   7300733601c6e8b1e4040aadffa1bd0d
#
_cell.length_a   1.000
_cell.length_b   1.000
_cell.length_c   1.000
_cell.angle_alpha   90.00
_cell.angle_beta   90.00
_cell.angle_gamma   90.00
#
_symmetry.space_group_name_H-M   'P 1'
#
loop_
_entity.id
_entity.type
_entity.pdbx_description
1 polymer ?
#
loop_
_entity_poly.entity_id
_entity_poly.type
_entity_poly.pdbx_seq_one_letter_code
_entity_poly.pdbx_strand_id
1 'polypeptide(L)'
;MYQARPHQSLSTHEQECARTMSTLLAPLGLSQFGALIGGMHDFGKMSADFQQYMDALSQNISPPIPKGGIDHSTAGAQFVWNYFPIPADSEEFFIFRQIIALCIA
;
A
#
# COMPACT_ATOMS: atom_id res chain seq x y z
N MET A 1 -3.60 -17.18 -0.52
CA MET A 1 -4.22 -15.83 -0.45
C MET A 1 -3.40 -14.96 0.49
N TYR A 2 -3.01 -13.79 0.03
CA TYR A 2 -2.35 -12.82 0.90
C TYR A 2 -3.34 -12.20 1.88
N GLN A 3 -2.92 -11.99 3.12
CA GLN A 3 -3.74 -11.43 4.20
C GLN A 3 -3.26 -10.03 4.59
N ALA A 4 -4.19 -9.09 4.74
CA ALA A 4 -3.93 -7.76 5.31
C ALA A 4 -4.01 -7.80 6.84
N ARG A 5 -4.95 -8.57 7.35
CA ARG A 5 -5.22 -8.85 8.76
C ARG A 5 -5.60 -10.32 8.88
N PRO A 6 -5.58 -10.91 10.10
CA PRO A 6 -6.16 -12.23 10.28
C PRO A 6 -7.57 -12.31 9.72
N HIS A 7 -7.80 -13.27 8.84
CA HIS A 7 -9.11 -13.53 8.19
C HIS A 7 -9.60 -12.44 7.23
N GLN A 8 -8.75 -11.50 6.80
CA GLN A 8 -9.06 -10.54 5.76
C GLN A 8 -8.04 -10.63 4.62
N SER A 9 -8.50 -10.82 3.38
CA SER A 9 -7.59 -10.86 2.24
C SER A 9 -6.99 -9.47 1.97
N LEU A 10 -5.72 -9.45 1.56
CA LEU A 10 -5.03 -8.24 1.17
C LEU A 10 -5.71 -7.58 -0.03
N SER A 11 -6.14 -8.37 -1.02
CA SER A 11 -6.85 -7.88 -2.19
C SER A 11 -8.12 -7.11 -1.82
N THR A 12 -8.95 -7.66 -0.93
CA THR A 12 -10.17 -7.00 -0.45
C THR A 12 -9.84 -5.70 0.28
N HIS A 13 -8.85 -5.74 1.17
CA HIS A 13 -8.42 -4.56 1.91
C HIS A 13 -7.93 -3.43 0.99
N GLU A 14 -7.10 -3.77 0.01
CA GLU A 14 -6.57 -2.79 -0.95
C GLU A 14 -7.67 -2.19 -1.81
N GLN A 15 -8.63 -2.99 -2.27
CA GLN A 15 -9.76 -2.50 -3.05
C GLN A 15 -10.65 -1.57 -2.24
N GLU A 16 -10.92 -1.89 -1.00
CA GLU A 16 -11.70 -1.04 -0.10
C GLU A 16 -11.00 0.28 0.18
N CYS A 17 -9.70 0.24 0.44
CA CYS A 17 -8.89 1.44 0.66
C CYS A 17 -8.82 2.31 -0.59
N ALA A 18 -8.63 1.69 -1.77
CA ALA A 18 -8.62 2.42 -3.04
C ALA A 18 -9.95 3.14 -3.28
N ARG A 19 -11.06 2.46 -3.03
CA ARG A 19 -12.40 3.04 -3.18
C ARG A 19 -12.62 4.18 -2.20
N THR A 20 -12.26 4.01 -0.96
CA THR A 20 -12.42 5.04 0.09
C THR A 20 -11.60 6.27 -0.25
N MET A 21 -10.33 6.10 -0.60
CA MET A 21 -9.44 7.20 -0.95
C MET A 21 -9.90 7.92 -2.23
N SER A 22 -10.35 7.16 -3.23
CA SER A 22 -10.91 7.72 -4.46
C SER A 22 -12.12 8.61 -4.16
N THR A 23 -13.02 8.16 -3.30
CA THR A 23 -14.21 8.91 -2.90
C THR A 23 -13.84 10.18 -2.13
N LEU A 24 -12.90 10.06 -1.17
CA LEU A 24 -12.47 11.21 -0.36
C LEU A 24 -11.82 12.31 -1.19
N LEU A 25 -11.07 11.95 -2.23
CA LEU A 25 -10.34 12.89 -3.06
C LEU A 25 -11.10 13.33 -4.33
N ALA A 26 -12.26 12.74 -4.59
CA ALA A 26 -13.08 13.09 -5.76
C ALA A 26 -13.46 14.58 -5.81
N PRO A 27 -13.86 15.25 -4.69
CA PRO A 27 -14.18 16.68 -4.73
C PRO A 27 -13.03 17.57 -5.18
N LEU A 28 -11.79 17.10 -5.03
CA LEU A 28 -10.59 17.82 -5.47
C LEU A 28 -10.14 17.43 -6.87
N GLY A 29 -10.87 16.56 -7.57
CA GLY A 29 -10.47 16.05 -8.86
C GLY A 29 -9.31 15.06 -8.82
N LEU A 30 -9.03 14.47 -7.66
CA LEU A 30 -7.86 13.62 -7.42
C LEU A 30 -8.24 12.16 -7.12
N SER A 31 -9.40 11.71 -7.61
CA SER A 31 -9.89 10.35 -7.29
C SER A 31 -8.93 9.25 -7.75
N GLN A 32 -8.29 9.39 -8.92
CA GLN A 32 -7.33 8.41 -9.43
C GLN A 32 -6.07 8.32 -8.56
N PHE A 33 -5.57 9.45 -8.06
CA PHE A 33 -4.45 9.46 -7.13
C PHE A 33 -4.83 8.83 -5.80
N GLY A 34 -6.05 9.08 -5.31
CA GLY A 34 -6.56 8.44 -4.12
C GLY A 34 -6.64 6.93 -4.26
N ALA A 35 -7.14 6.44 -5.39
CA ALA A 35 -7.19 5.00 -5.68
C ALA A 35 -5.80 4.38 -5.70
N LEU A 36 -4.81 5.05 -6.30
CA LEU A 36 -3.43 4.58 -6.33
C LEU A 36 -2.82 4.50 -4.92
N ILE A 37 -2.95 5.56 -4.14
CA ILE A 37 -2.43 5.59 -2.76
C ILE A 37 -3.08 4.50 -1.92
N GLY A 38 -4.41 4.41 -1.94
CA GLY A 38 -5.15 3.42 -1.17
C GLY A 38 -4.84 1.98 -1.57
N GLY A 39 -4.65 1.73 -2.89
CA GLY A 39 -4.34 0.40 -3.40
C GLY A 39 -2.90 -0.03 -3.13
N MET A 40 -1.97 0.91 -3.00
CA MET A 40 -0.54 0.61 -2.89
C MET A 40 0.03 0.76 -1.47
N HIS A 41 -0.71 1.37 -0.54
CA HIS A 41 -0.16 1.67 0.79
C HIS A 41 0.30 0.43 1.56
N ASP A 42 -0.33 -0.71 1.31
CA ASP A 42 -0.01 -1.97 1.97
C ASP A 42 0.65 -3.00 1.03
N PHE A 43 1.25 -2.54 -0.06
CA PHE A 43 1.89 -3.43 -1.05
C PHE A 43 2.92 -4.37 -0.41
N GLY A 44 3.67 -3.88 0.57
CA GLY A 44 4.68 -4.67 1.28
C GLY A 44 4.12 -5.84 2.10
N LYS A 45 2.80 -5.86 2.35
CA LYS A 45 2.16 -7.00 3.02
C LYS A 45 2.17 -8.29 2.19
N MET A 46 2.52 -8.21 0.91
CA MET A 46 2.73 -9.40 0.08
C MET A 46 4.02 -10.15 0.42
N SER A 47 4.91 -9.58 1.23
CA SER A 47 6.16 -10.23 1.60
C SER A 47 5.92 -11.54 2.37
N ALA A 48 6.83 -12.50 2.18
CA ALA A 48 6.76 -13.78 2.90
C ALA A 48 6.80 -13.58 4.42
N ASP A 49 7.63 -12.67 4.91
CA ASP A 49 7.75 -12.37 6.33
C ASP A 49 6.44 -11.85 6.91
N PHE A 50 5.80 -10.92 6.21
CA PHE A 50 4.51 -10.39 6.66
C PHE A 50 3.42 -11.47 6.66
N GLN A 51 3.38 -12.31 5.63
CA GLN A 51 2.39 -13.38 5.54
C GLN A 51 2.61 -14.46 6.61
N GLN A 52 3.86 -14.79 6.95
CA GLN A 52 4.16 -15.67 8.09
C GLN A 52 3.66 -15.07 9.40
N TYR A 53 3.84 -13.77 9.59
CA TYR A 53 3.33 -13.07 10.75
C TYR A 53 1.80 -13.17 10.83
N MET A 54 1.11 -12.92 9.73
CA MET A 54 -0.36 -13.01 9.67
C MET A 54 -0.86 -14.43 9.91
N ASP A 55 -0.21 -15.42 9.33
CA ASP A 55 -0.57 -16.83 9.52
C ASP A 55 -0.45 -17.24 11.00
N ALA A 56 0.64 -16.82 11.65
CA ALA A 56 0.84 -17.10 13.07
C ALA A 56 -0.27 -16.44 13.92
N LEU A 57 -0.60 -15.19 13.66
CA LEU A 57 -1.69 -14.50 14.37
C LEU A 57 -3.04 -15.20 14.15
N SER A 58 -3.33 -15.66 12.93
CA SER A 58 -4.57 -16.34 12.61
C SER A 58 -4.72 -17.68 13.34
N GLN A 59 -3.59 -18.31 13.68
CA GLN A 59 -3.55 -19.59 14.39
C GLN A 59 -3.32 -19.45 15.90
N ASN A 60 -3.31 -18.22 16.42
CA ASN A 60 -3.01 -17.90 17.81
C ASN A 60 -1.63 -18.43 18.25
N ILE A 61 -0.65 -18.40 17.35
CA ILE A 61 0.74 -18.81 17.59
C ILE A 61 1.58 -17.53 17.69
N SER A 62 2.62 -17.55 18.55
CA SER A 62 3.57 -16.43 18.63
C SER A 62 4.31 -16.27 17.30
N PRO A 63 4.24 -15.09 16.65
CA PRO A 63 4.93 -14.88 15.39
C PRO A 63 6.45 -14.88 15.57
N PRO A 64 7.22 -15.32 14.54
CA PRO A 64 8.69 -15.35 14.60
C PRO A 64 9.32 -13.96 14.67
N ILE A 65 8.61 -12.94 14.18
CA ILE A 65 9.05 -11.54 14.21
C ILE A 65 8.01 -10.73 14.99
N PRO A 66 8.43 -9.90 15.96
CA PRO A 66 7.50 -9.13 16.78
C PRO A 66 6.77 -8.07 15.95
N LYS A 67 5.61 -7.64 16.45
CA LYS A 67 4.83 -6.55 15.86
C LYS A 67 5.72 -5.31 15.67
N GLY A 68 5.68 -4.73 14.48
CA GLY A 68 6.49 -3.57 14.13
C GLY A 68 7.88 -3.91 13.61
N GLY A 69 8.29 -5.20 13.64
CA GLY A 69 9.56 -5.65 13.09
C GLY A 69 9.57 -5.85 11.59
N ILE A 70 8.40 -5.74 10.94
CA ILE A 70 8.26 -5.92 9.48
C ILE A 70 7.77 -4.62 8.87
N ASP A 71 8.60 -4.04 8.00
CA ASP A 71 8.20 -2.88 7.20
C ASP A 71 7.38 -3.34 6.02
N HIS A 72 6.12 -2.93 5.97
CA HIS A 72 5.20 -3.27 4.88
C HIS A 72 4.77 -2.06 4.04
N SER A 73 5.16 -0.85 4.41
CA SER A 73 4.76 0.38 3.72
C SER A 73 5.78 0.85 2.69
N THR A 74 7.06 0.66 2.95
CA THR A 74 8.15 1.16 2.08
C THR A 74 8.12 0.53 0.70
N ALA A 75 7.74 -0.75 0.57
CA ALA A 75 7.72 -1.44 -0.72
C ALA A 75 6.74 -0.78 -1.71
N GLY A 76 5.56 -0.34 -1.26
CA GLY A 76 4.61 0.37 -2.11
C GLY A 76 5.15 1.72 -2.58
N ALA A 77 5.81 2.45 -1.68
CA ALA A 77 6.45 3.72 -2.01
C ALA A 77 7.57 3.53 -3.05
N GLN A 78 8.41 2.50 -2.88
CA GLN A 78 9.47 2.16 -3.82
C GLN A 78 8.92 1.76 -5.19
N PHE A 79 7.84 1.00 -5.21
CA PHE A 79 7.19 0.60 -6.45
C PHE A 79 6.69 1.83 -7.21
N VAL A 80 5.99 2.74 -6.54
CA VAL A 80 5.51 3.98 -7.17
C VAL A 80 6.69 4.82 -7.64
N TRP A 81 7.73 4.95 -6.84
CA TRP A 81 8.92 5.72 -7.22
C TRP A 81 9.57 5.19 -8.50
N ASN A 82 9.67 3.88 -8.64
CA ASN A 82 10.35 3.26 -9.77
C ASN A 82 9.50 3.18 -11.04
N TYR A 83 8.19 3.02 -10.90
CA TYR A 83 7.30 2.68 -12.01
C TYR A 83 6.25 3.75 -12.33
N PHE A 84 6.17 4.81 -11.56
CA PHE A 84 5.25 5.91 -11.88
C PHE A 84 5.66 6.57 -13.19
N PRO A 85 4.78 6.62 -14.20
CA PRO A 85 5.15 7.17 -15.52
C PRO A 85 5.38 8.68 -15.42
N ILE A 86 6.58 9.12 -15.76
CA ILE A 86 6.94 10.54 -15.79
C ILE A 86 7.32 10.90 -17.21
N PRO A 87 6.58 11.81 -17.87
CA PRO A 87 7.02 12.41 -19.13
C PRO A 87 8.36 13.14 -18.93
N ALA A 88 9.25 13.06 -19.91
CA ALA A 88 10.64 13.50 -19.81
C ALA A 88 10.81 14.96 -19.35
N ASP A 89 9.84 15.83 -19.61
CA ASP A 89 9.93 17.28 -19.38
C ASP A 89 8.89 17.78 -18.35
N SER A 90 8.35 16.90 -17.49
CA SER A 90 7.28 17.28 -16.57
C SER A 90 7.76 17.34 -15.12
N GLU A 91 7.98 18.57 -14.62
CA GLU A 91 8.23 18.80 -13.20
C GLU A 91 7.01 18.47 -12.35
N GLU A 92 5.81 18.67 -12.87
CA GLU A 92 4.56 18.41 -12.16
C GLU A 92 4.43 16.93 -11.82
N PHE A 93 4.68 16.03 -12.76
CA PHE A 93 4.62 14.60 -12.53
C PHE A 93 5.71 14.13 -11.56
N PHE A 94 6.88 14.76 -11.59
CA PHE A 94 7.94 14.49 -10.63
C PHE A 94 7.49 14.81 -9.21
N ILE A 95 6.85 15.96 -9.00
CA ILE A 95 6.32 16.37 -7.70
C ILE A 95 5.20 15.43 -7.26
N PHE A 96 4.28 15.07 -8.15
CA PHE A 96 3.21 14.11 -7.84
C PHE A 96 3.75 12.76 -7.41
N ARG A 97 4.78 12.26 -8.10
CA ARG A 97 5.44 11.01 -7.72
C ARG A 97 5.96 11.07 -6.28
N GLN A 98 6.63 12.16 -5.92
CA GLN A 98 7.13 12.34 -4.56
C GLN A 98 6.01 12.36 -3.52
N ILE A 99 4.94 13.11 -3.79
CA ILE A 99 3.79 13.21 -2.89
C ILE A 99 3.16 11.83 -2.70
N ILE A 100 2.88 11.10 -3.78
CA ILE A 100 2.25 9.79 -3.72
C ILE A 100 3.12 8.80 -2.96
N ALA A 101 4.43 8.76 -3.25
CA ALA A 101 5.36 7.88 -2.56
C ALA A 101 5.43 8.18 -1.06
N LEU A 102 5.45 9.45 -0.67
CA LEU A 102 5.45 9.86 0.74
C LEU A 102 4.15 9.50 1.45
N CYS A 103 3.01 9.60 0.76
CA CYS A 103 1.72 9.20 1.33
C CYS A 103 1.62 7.68 1.56
N ILE A 104 2.32 6.89 0.75
CA ILE A 104 2.35 5.43 0.88
C ILE A 104 3.34 4.98 1.94
N ALA A 105 4.47 5.64 2.05
CA ALA A 105 5.57 5.25 2.93
C ALA A 105 5.23 5.20 4.44
#